data_24e7b986a8f27416931dafb734f52950
#
_entry.id   24e7b986a8f27416931dafb734f52950
#
_cell.length_a   1.000
_cell.length_b   1.000
_cell.length_c   1.000
_cell.angle_alpha   90.00
_cell.angle_beta   90.00
_cell.angle_gamma   90.00
#
_symmetry.space_group_name_H-M   'P 1'
#
loop_
_entity.id
_entity.type
_entity.pdbx_description
1 polymer ?
#
loop_
_entity_poly.entity_id
_entity_poly.type
_entity_poly.pdbx_seq_one_letter_code
_entity_poly.pdbx_strand_id
1 'polypeptide(L)'
;MPVGPTHASVYPAVQNFILAARSLGLGTALTTLHRIYEKEVRELCGIPDRYEVLALLPLGHPTGRWGVAPRGRPAEKITSWDHFGEKRSP
;
A
#
# COMPACT_ATOMS: atom_id res chain seq x y z
N MET A 1 -15.08 -20.33 3.50
CA MET A 1 -14.15 -20.00 2.42
C MET A 1 -14.40 -18.57 1.96
N PRO A 2 -13.42 -17.70 2.02
CA PRO A 2 -13.64 -16.35 1.53
C PRO A 2 -13.85 -16.34 0.03
N VAL A 3 -14.78 -15.52 -0.38
CA VAL A 3 -15.06 -15.31 -1.79
C VAL A 3 -14.37 -14.03 -2.21
N GLY A 4 -13.49 -14.13 -3.17
CA GLY A 4 -12.73 -12.99 -3.64
C GLY A 4 -11.42 -12.78 -2.90
N PRO A 5 -10.61 -11.85 -3.36
CA PRO A 5 -9.27 -11.64 -2.82
C PRO A 5 -9.32 -10.89 -1.49
N THR A 6 -8.75 -11.49 -0.45
CA THR A 6 -8.61 -10.88 0.87
C THR A 6 -7.81 -9.58 0.79
N HIS A 7 -6.83 -9.53 -0.10
CA HIS A 7 -5.96 -8.37 -0.28
C HIS A 7 -6.74 -7.11 -0.65
N ALA A 8 -7.85 -7.26 -1.36
CA ALA A 8 -8.67 -6.12 -1.79
C ALA A 8 -9.29 -5.37 -0.61
N SER A 9 -9.49 -6.04 0.53
CA SER A 9 -10.01 -5.41 1.74
C SER A 9 -8.90 -4.77 2.57
N VAL A 10 -7.70 -5.34 2.52
CA VAL A 10 -6.58 -4.91 3.38
C VAL A 10 -5.90 -3.66 2.83
N TYR A 11 -5.60 -3.61 1.54
CA TYR A 11 -4.83 -2.50 1.00
C TYR A 11 -5.55 -1.14 1.05
N PRO A 12 -6.86 -1.03 0.88
CA PRO A 12 -7.56 0.23 1.16
C PRO A 12 -7.40 0.69 2.61
N ALA A 13 -7.42 -0.24 3.57
CA ALA A 13 -7.18 0.07 4.98
C ALA A 13 -5.75 0.54 5.20
N VAL A 14 -4.79 -0.07 4.52
CA VAL A 14 -3.38 0.34 4.57
C VAL A 14 -3.23 1.78 4.07
N GLN A 15 -3.87 2.14 2.98
CA GLN A 15 -3.81 3.50 2.45
C GLN A 15 -4.41 4.50 3.43
N ASN A 16 -5.53 4.17 4.06
CA ASN A 16 -6.13 5.02 5.09
C ASN A 16 -5.20 5.22 6.28
N PHE A 17 -4.49 4.16 6.67
CA PHE A 17 -3.48 4.25 7.73
C PHE A 17 -2.37 5.23 7.35
N ILE A 18 -1.88 5.15 6.12
CA ILE A 18 -0.81 6.02 5.61
C ILE A 18 -1.27 7.49 5.65
N LEU A 19 -2.48 7.77 5.19
CA LEU A 19 -3.03 9.12 5.18
C LEU A 19 -3.24 9.66 6.60
N ALA A 20 -3.74 8.83 7.50
CA ALA A 20 -3.93 9.22 8.90
C ALA A 20 -2.59 9.55 9.56
N ALA A 21 -1.57 8.72 9.33
CA ALA A 21 -0.24 8.95 9.85
C ALA A 21 0.31 10.30 9.37
N ARG A 22 0.15 10.59 8.08
CA ARG A 22 0.60 11.86 7.50
C ARG A 22 -0.11 13.05 8.16
N SER A 23 -1.40 12.92 8.43
CA SER A 23 -2.17 14.00 9.06
C SER A 23 -1.69 14.31 10.48
N LEU A 24 -1.05 13.34 11.13
CA LEU A 24 -0.49 13.50 12.46
C LEU A 24 1.01 13.87 12.43
N GLY A 25 1.57 14.12 11.26
CA GLY A 25 2.97 14.46 11.11
C GLY A 25 3.90 13.27 11.22
N LEU A 26 3.38 12.05 11.09
CA LEU A 26 4.18 10.84 11.15
C LEU A 26 4.53 10.34 9.75
N GLY A 27 5.69 9.71 9.66
CA GLY A 27 6.14 9.12 8.41
C GLY A 27 5.93 7.61 8.40
N THR A 28 5.53 7.12 7.24
CA THR A 28 5.37 5.68 7.04
C THR A 28 5.56 5.34 5.57
N ALA A 29 5.76 4.07 5.30
CA ALA A 29 5.89 3.58 3.93
C ALA A 29 5.37 2.16 3.88
N LEU A 30 4.78 1.79 2.75
CA LEU A 30 4.38 0.40 2.53
C LEU A 30 5.58 -0.37 2.00
N THR A 31 5.90 -1.48 2.65
CA THR A 31 6.92 -2.40 2.15
C THR A 31 6.41 -3.83 2.21
N THR A 32 6.89 -4.65 1.29
CA THR A 32 6.63 -6.09 1.26
C THR A 32 7.91 -6.90 1.44
N LEU A 33 8.98 -6.24 1.84
CA LEU A 33 10.27 -6.91 2.05
C LEU A 33 10.22 -7.98 3.15
N HIS A 34 9.24 -7.89 4.06
CA HIS A 34 9.02 -8.91 5.08
C HIS A 34 8.76 -10.29 4.48
N ARG A 35 8.33 -10.37 3.22
CA ARG A 35 8.07 -11.65 2.57
C ARG A 35 9.33 -12.48 2.36
N ILE A 36 10.48 -11.84 2.28
CA ILE A 36 11.76 -12.52 2.17
C ILE A 36 12.09 -13.25 3.49
N TYR A 37 11.69 -12.66 4.60
CA TYR A 37 11.94 -13.18 5.94
C TYR A 37 10.64 -13.42 6.69
N GLU A 38 9.63 -13.93 6.00
CA GLU A 38 8.28 -14.05 6.57
C GLU A 38 8.25 -14.92 7.82
N LYS A 39 9.00 -16.01 7.81
CA LYS A 39 9.07 -16.92 8.96
C LYS A 39 9.60 -16.19 10.19
N GLU A 40 10.68 -15.44 10.03
CA GLU A 40 11.31 -14.70 11.12
C GLU A 40 10.41 -13.58 11.62
N VAL A 41 9.72 -12.90 10.73
CA VAL A 41 8.76 -11.86 11.10
C VAL A 41 7.61 -12.44 11.91
N ARG A 42 7.08 -13.59 11.50
CA ARG A 42 6.01 -14.26 12.20
C ARG A 42 6.45 -14.68 13.61
N GLU A 43 7.64 -15.23 13.73
CA GLU A 43 8.18 -15.64 15.02
C GLU A 43 8.39 -14.44 15.94
N LEU A 44 8.97 -13.37 15.42
CA LEU A 44 9.22 -12.15 16.19
C LEU A 44 7.94 -11.52 16.71
N CYS A 45 6.91 -11.47 15.89
CA CYS A 45 5.64 -10.84 16.23
C CYS A 45 4.61 -11.78 16.87
N GLY A 46 4.92 -13.08 16.92
CA GLY A 46 3.99 -14.07 17.50
C GLY A 46 2.75 -14.29 16.64
N ILE A 47 2.86 -14.18 15.32
CA ILE A 47 1.72 -14.31 14.42
C ILE A 47 1.44 -15.77 14.12
N PRO A 48 0.22 -16.29 14.42
CA PRO A 48 -0.14 -17.66 14.07
C PRO A 48 -0.14 -17.90 12.56
N ASP A 49 0.09 -19.15 12.16
CA ASP A 49 0.17 -19.53 10.74
C ASP A 49 -1.11 -19.28 9.96
N ARG A 50 -2.26 -19.23 10.66
CA ARG A 50 -3.54 -18.98 9.99
C ARG A 50 -3.74 -17.55 9.50
N TYR A 51 -2.85 -16.65 9.92
CA TYR A 51 -2.88 -15.25 9.46
C TYR A 51 -1.83 -15.02 8.40
N GLU A 52 -2.18 -14.26 7.37
CA GLU A 52 -1.26 -13.84 6.34
C GLU A 52 -0.76 -12.43 6.64
N VAL A 53 0.54 -12.21 6.48
CA VAL A 53 1.15 -10.89 6.66
C VAL A 53 1.23 -10.22 5.29
N LEU A 54 0.36 -9.25 5.03
CA LEU A 54 0.24 -8.62 3.72
C LEU A 54 1.09 -7.38 3.55
N ALA A 55 1.37 -6.67 4.64
CA ALA A 55 2.08 -5.41 4.57
C ALA A 55 2.87 -5.17 5.84
N LEU A 56 3.97 -4.48 5.70
CA LEU A 56 4.77 -3.98 6.80
C LEU A 56 4.84 -2.47 6.66
N LEU A 57 4.47 -1.77 7.72
CA LEU A 57 4.40 -0.32 7.72
C LEU A 57 5.27 0.25 8.84
N PRO A 58 6.54 0.59 8.54
CA PRO A 58 7.34 1.34 9.51
C PRO A 58 6.66 2.67 9.79
N LEU A 59 6.59 3.05 11.05
CA LEU A 59 5.93 4.28 11.47
C LEU A 59 6.87 5.02 12.42
N GLY A 60 7.08 6.30 12.17
CA GLY A 60 7.94 7.10 13.01
C GLY A 60 7.93 8.57 12.65
N HIS A 61 8.69 9.35 13.38
CA HIS A 61 8.84 10.76 13.07
C HIS A 61 9.82 10.91 11.90
N PRO A 62 9.44 11.63 10.83
CA PRO A 62 10.32 11.78 9.68
C PRO A 62 11.49 12.71 10.01
N THR A 63 12.64 12.43 9.40
CA THR A 63 13.84 13.27 9.56
C THR A 63 14.02 14.23 8.39
N GLY A 64 13.25 14.07 7.32
CA GLY A 64 13.35 14.88 6.13
C GLY A 64 12.07 15.62 5.83
N ARG A 65 12.10 16.40 4.76
CA ARG A 65 10.93 17.10 4.25
C ARG A 65 10.21 16.23 3.22
N TRP A 66 8.91 16.42 3.16
CA TRP A 66 8.05 15.67 2.28
C TRP A 66 7.42 16.61 1.27
N GLY A 67 7.50 16.25 0.03
CA GLY A 67 6.85 16.97 -1.02
C GLY A 67 5.66 16.20 -1.57
N VAL A 68 5.05 16.78 -2.60
CA VAL A 68 4.02 16.10 -3.35
C VAL A 68 4.68 15.01 -4.21
N ALA A 69 4.09 13.83 -4.23
CA ALA A 69 4.60 12.73 -5.04
C ALA A 69 4.55 13.13 -6.52
N PRO A 70 5.68 12.97 -7.25
CA PRO A 70 5.68 13.26 -8.68
C PRO A 70 4.80 12.27 -9.41
N ARG A 71 4.05 12.77 -10.38
CA ARG A 71 3.25 11.92 -11.25
C ARG A 71 3.85 11.93 -12.63
N GLY A 72 4.27 10.76 -13.08
CA GLY A 72 4.98 10.64 -14.34
C GLY A 72 4.10 10.80 -15.56
N ARG A 73 2.80 10.53 -15.46
CA ARG A 73 1.88 10.56 -16.58
C ARG A 73 0.55 11.18 -16.20
N PRO A 74 -0.02 12.02 -17.09
CA PRO A 74 -1.39 12.49 -16.90
C PRO A 74 -2.38 11.32 -16.95
N ALA A 75 -3.51 11.45 -16.24
CA ALA A 75 -4.49 10.39 -16.16
C ALA A 75 -4.99 9.91 -17.52
N GLU A 76 -5.18 10.84 -18.46
CA GLU A 76 -5.67 10.50 -19.80
C GLU A 76 -4.72 9.61 -20.60
N LYS A 77 -3.43 9.61 -20.25
CA LYS A 77 -2.44 8.75 -20.92
C LYS A 77 -2.58 7.28 -20.52
N ILE A 78 -3.11 7.02 -19.34
CA ILE A 78 -3.21 5.66 -18.78
C ILE A 78 -4.66 5.22 -18.64
N THR A 79 -5.60 6.01 -19.13
CA THR A 79 -7.02 5.70 -19.05
C THR A 79 -7.55 5.23 -20.39
N SER A 80 -8.32 4.15 -20.39
CA SER A 80 -9.05 3.67 -21.55
C SER A 80 -10.54 3.87 -21.32
N TRP A 81 -11.29 4.08 -22.39
CA TRP A 81 -12.74 4.30 -22.34
C TRP A 81 -13.46 3.11 -22.96
N ASP A 82 -14.39 2.53 -22.22
CA ASP A 82 -15.23 1.40 -22.63
C ASP A 82 -14.44 0.12 -22.90
N HIS A 83 -13.43 0.17 -23.74
CA HIS A 83 -12.56 -0.97 -24.04
C HIS A 83 -11.10 -0.58 -23.81
N PHE A 84 -10.31 -1.56 -23.41
CA PHE A 84 -8.88 -1.34 -23.19
C PHE A 84 -8.20 -0.82 -24.47
N GLY A 85 -7.48 0.26 -24.33
CA GLY A 85 -6.74 0.87 -25.45
C GLY A 85 -7.50 1.99 -26.14
N GLU A 86 -8.80 2.13 -25.92
CA GLU A 86 -9.56 3.24 -26.47
C GLU A 86 -9.29 4.51 -25.68
N LYS A 87 -8.89 5.55 -26.40
CA LYS A 87 -8.59 6.85 -25.82
C LYS A 87 -9.59 7.89 -26.25
N ARG A 88 -9.84 8.87 -25.40
CA ARG A 88 -10.65 10.03 -25.73
C ARG A 88 -9.80 11.27 -25.58
N SER A 89 -9.96 12.18 -26.51
CA SER A 89 -9.34 13.50 -26.39
C SER A 89 -10.01 14.28 -25.26
N PRO A 90 -9.25 15.03 -24.45
CA PRO A 90 -9.80 15.86 -23.40
C PRO A 90 -10.67 16.98 -23.95
#